data_aec9950b8d874bfb04f6d71665174365
#
_entry.id   aec9950b8d874bfb04f6d71665174365
#
_cell.length_a   1.000
_cell.length_b   1.000
_cell.length_c   1.000
_cell.angle_alpha   90.00
_cell.angle_beta   90.00
_cell.angle_gamma   90.00
#
_symmetry.space_group_name_H-M   'P 1'
#
loop_
_entity.id
_entity.type
_entity.pdbx_description
1 polymer ?
#
loop_
_entity_poly.entity_id
_entity_poly.type
_entity_poly.pdbx_seq_one_letter_code
_entity_poly.pdbx_strand_id
1 'polypeptide(L)'
;MPLITLDSLSLSFSDKPILNEVSSTILKGDKIALIGRNGEGKSTFMRILAGTIEPDDGKLKIKNGVTISYLEQTPPENNDKNLFDIVAEGLGEIGGILTKYQHLIKQEKLDEAGKYQQKIDQLDGWQYLHKIEAILNRFTLNGDTTLATLSGGWRRRVMLARALIQEPDVLLLDEPTNHMDITAILDLERMLKEYHGTLILISHDRSFVAGIVNKVFDLDRGNLSVFECGYKDYVKRKDEQLHAEELANARFDKKLAQE
;
A
#
# COMPACT_ATOMS: atom_id res chain seq x y z
N MET A 1 7.53 -6.22 -17.51
CA MET A 1 7.48 -4.87 -18.08
C MET A 1 7.47 -3.88 -16.93
N PRO A 2 8.34 -2.84 -16.91
CA PRO A 2 8.42 -1.89 -15.81
C PRO A 2 7.11 -1.07 -15.69
N LEU A 3 6.59 -0.96 -14.46
CA LEU A 3 5.48 -0.07 -14.12
C LEU A 3 5.98 1.25 -13.55
N ILE A 4 7.02 1.18 -12.68
CA ILE A 4 7.63 2.33 -12.04
C ILE A 4 9.14 2.22 -12.17
N THR A 5 9.81 3.31 -12.55
CA THR A 5 11.26 3.42 -12.59
C THR A 5 11.70 4.61 -11.74
N LEU A 6 12.60 4.34 -10.81
CA LEU A 6 13.25 5.31 -9.97
C LEU A 6 14.64 5.60 -10.60
N ASP A 7 14.94 6.84 -10.83
CA ASP A 7 16.16 7.29 -11.50
C ASP A 7 16.84 8.34 -10.62
N SER A 8 17.83 7.90 -9.83
CA SER A 8 18.65 8.68 -8.89
C SER A 8 17.83 9.57 -7.94
N LEU A 9 16.76 9.01 -7.34
CA LEU A 9 15.89 9.76 -6.44
C LEU A 9 16.63 10.16 -5.17
N SER A 10 16.59 11.44 -4.83
CA SER A 10 17.11 12.00 -3.58
C SER A 10 16.03 12.80 -2.86
N LEU A 11 15.97 12.65 -1.54
CA LEU A 11 15.10 13.42 -0.66
C LEU A 11 15.75 13.58 0.71
N SER A 12 15.70 14.79 1.26
CA SER A 12 16.22 15.09 2.60
C SER A 12 15.20 15.87 3.40
N PHE A 13 15.05 15.55 4.69
CA PHE A 13 14.37 16.41 5.64
C PHE A 13 15.42 16.99 6.58
N SER A 14 15.63 18.32 6.48
CA SER A 14 16.75 19.01 7.16
C SER A 14 18.11 18.44 6.70
N ASP A 15 19.02 18.15 7.62
CA ASP A 15 20.38 17.68 7.34
C ASP A 15 20.49 16.15 7.15
N LYS A 16 19.37 15.42 7.32
CA LYS A 16 19.39 13.95 7.24
C LYS A 16 18.82 13.48 5.89
N PRO A 17 19.62 12.81 5.03
CA PRO A 17 19.11 12.22 3.81
C PRO A 17 18.16 11.05 4.14
N ILE A 18 16.98 11.07 3.52
CA ILE A 18 15.98 9.99 3.56
C ILE A 18 16.20 9.04 2.37
N LEU A 19 16.50 9.60 1.22
CA LEU A 19 16.91 8.87 0.01
C LEU A 19 18.15 9.54 -0.55
N ASN A 20 19.10 8.73 -1.01
CA ASN A 20 20.36 9.19 -1.58
C ASN A 20 20.61 8.48 -2.92
N GLU A 21 20.33 9.17 -4.03
CA GLU A 21 20.49 8.69 -5.40
C GLU A 21 19.90 7.29 -5.66
N VAL A 22 18.73 7.03 -5.09
CA VAL A 22 18.06 5.73 -5.18
C VAL A 22 17.60 5.45 -6.61
N SER A 23 18.08 4.35 -7.18
CA SER A 23 17.68 3.87 -8.49
C SER A 23 17.16 2.44 -8.42
N SER A 24 15.97 2.17 -8.97
CA SER A 24 15.38 0.83 -9.03
C SER A 24 14.26 0.76 -10.05
N THR A 25 13.78 -0.45 -10.30
CA THR A 25 12.66 -0.70 -11.21
C THR A 25 11.68 -1.66 -10.56
N ILE A 26 10.39 -1.31 -10.62
CA ILE A 26 9.29 -2.12 -10.13
C ILE A 26 8.55 -2.68 -11.33
N LEU A 27 8.48 -3.99 -11.42
CA LEU A 27 7.88 -4.72 -12.53
C LEU A 27 6.43 -5.11 -12.20
N LYS A 28 5.65 -5.38 -13.25
CA LYS A 28 4.30 -5.93 -13.08
C LYS A 28 4.37 -7.29 -12.40
N GLY A 29 3.59 -7.45 -11.33
CA GLY A 29 3.52 -8.69 -10.53
C GLY A 29 4.59 -8.83 -9.46
N ASP A 30 5.49 -7.84 -9.31
CA ASP A 30 6.40 -7.81 -8.16
C ASP A 30 5.61 -7.74 -6.86
N LYS A 31 5.98 -8.56 -5.88
CA LYS A 31 5.49 -8.50 -4.50
C LYS A 31 6.65 -8.16 -3.59
N ILE A 32 6.78 -6.87 -3.28
CA ILE A 32 7.96 -6.29 -2.65
C ILE A 32 7.71 -6.05 -1.17
N ALA A 33 8.61 -6.52 -0.30
CA ALA A 33 8.70 -6.02 1.07
C ALA A 33 9.67 -4.84 1.13
N LEU A 34 9.22 -3.70 1.63
CA LEU A 34 10.08 -2.58 1.95
C LEU A 34 10.50 -2.67 3.42
N ILE A 35 11.77 -2.95 3.64
CA ILE A 35 12.38 -3.21 4.94
C ILE A 35 13.35 -2.09 5.29
N GLY A 36 13.60 -1.87 6.56
CA GLY A 36 14.53 -0.87 7.10
C GLY A 36 14.17 -0.53 8.54
N ARG A 37 15.05 0.13 9.26
CA ARG A 37 14.83 0.55 10.65
C ARG A 37 13.69 1.59 10.74
N ASN A 38 13.14 1.77 11.94
CA ASN A 38 12.15 2.81 12.16
C ASN A 38 12.82 4.20 11.99
N GLY A 39 12.12 5.10 11.27
CA GLY A 39 12.65 6.42 10.95
C GLY A 39 13.58 6.50 9.73
N GLU A 40 13.85 5.38 9.02
CA GLU A 40 14.68 5.37 7.80
C GLU A 40 13.94 5.87 6.54
N GLY A 41 12.68 6.31 6.66
CA GLY A 41 11.96 6.92 5.52
C GLY A 41 11.11 5.96 4.71
N LYS A 42 10.80 4.74 5.19
CA LYS A 42 9.96 3.77 4.46
C LYS A 42 8.60 4.33 4.04
N SER A 43 7.85 4.94 4.96
CA SER A 43 6.56 5.56 4.65
C SER A 43 6.71 6.76 3.70
N THR A 44 7.81 7.52 3.82
CA THR A 44 8.14 8.60 2.89
C THR A 44 8.40 8.07 1.48
N PHE A 45 9.15 6.97 1.37
CA PHE A 45 9.35 6.29 0.09
C PHE A 45 8.03 5.82 -0.53
N MET A 46 7.12 5.24 0.27
CA MET A 46 5.77 4.89 -0.20
C MET A 46 4.99 6.10 -0.70
N ARG A 47 5.09 7.25 -0.01
CA ARG A 47 4.43 8.51 -0.42
C ARG A 47 5.01 9.08 -1.70
N ILE A 48 6.33 8.93 -1.94
CA ILE A 48 6.94 9.28 -3.23
C ILE A 48 6.36 8.40 -4.34
N LEU A 49 6.29 7.07 -4.14
CA LEU A 49 5.72 6.16 -5.12
C LEU A 49 4.23 6.45 -5.39
N ALA A 50 3.49 6.89 -4.37
CA ALA A 50 2.09 7.31 -4.49
C ALA A 50 1.92 8.69 -5.16
N GLY A 51 3.02 9.44 -5.41
CA GLY A 51 2.99 10.79 -5.96
C GLY A 51 2.49 11.87 -5.00
N THR A 52 2.46 11.59 -3.68
CA THR A 52 2.04 12.56 -2.65
C THR A 52 3.20 13.41 -2.12
N ILE A 53 4.43 12.97 -2.35
CA ILE A 53 5.67 13.71 -2.04
C ILE A 53 6.53 13.70 -3.30
N GLU A 54 7.03 14.86 -3.70
CA GLU A 54 8.01 14.98 -4.78
C GLU A 54 9.43 14.82 -4.20
N PRO A 55 10.34 14.09 -4.88
CA PRO A 55 11.74 14.03 -4.49
C PRO A 55 12.42 15.38 -4.74
N ASP A 56 13.52 15.67 -4.00
CA ASP A 56 14.33 16.89 -4.18
C ASP A 56 15.13 16.82 -5.50
N ASP A 57 15.58 15.63 -5.89
CA ASP A 57 16.31 15.39 -7.15
C ASP A 57 16.02 13.99 -7.71
N GLY A 58 16.34 13.78 -8.98
CA GLY A 58 16.06 12.55 -9.70
C GLY A 58 14.68 12.55 -10.37
N LYS A 59 14.27 11.40 -10.89
CA LYS A 59 13.00 11.27 -11.62
C LYS A 59 12.26 9.99 -11.26
N LEU A 60 11.00 10.14 -10.85
CA LEU A 60 10.06 9.05 -10.75
C LEU A 60 9.28 8.94 -12.08
N LYS A 61 9.45 7.83 -12.79
CA LYS A 61 8.73 7.56 -14.04
C LYS A 61 7.69 6.47 -13.80
N ILE A 62 6.41 6.84 -13.88
CA ILE A 62 5.29 5.90 -13.80
C ILE A 62 4.77 5.69 -15.23
N LYS A 63 4.56 4.46 -15.63
CA LYS A 63 4.03 4.11 -16.95
C LYS A 63 2.62 4.71 -17.09
N ASN A 64 2.32 5.31 -18.24
CA ASN A 64 1.00 5.87 -18.52
C ASN A 64 -0.12 4.84 -18.33
N GLY A 65 -1.20 5.27 -17.65
CA GLY A 65 -2.36 4.44 -17.37
C GLY A 65 -2.21 3.48 -16.19
N VAL A 66 -1.08 3.48 -15.47
CA VAL A 66 -0.91 2.71 -14.25
C VAL A 66 -1.66 3.38 -13.10
N THR A 67 -2.51 2.62 -12.43
CA THR A 67 -3.25 3.04 -11.25
C THR A 67 -2.50 2.61 -9.99
N ILE A 68 -2.31 3.55 -9.06
CA ILE A 68 -1.64 3.30 -7.77
C ILE A 68 -2.63 3.59 -6.65
N SER A 69 -2.77 2.65 -5.72
CA SER A 69 -3.55 2.86 -4.50
C SER A 69 -2.63 2.74 -3.29
N TYR A 70 -2.74 3.68 -2.36
CA TYR A 70 -1.93 3.72 -1.15
C TYR A 70 -2.79 3.65 0.10
N LEU A 71 -2.53 2.64 0.92
CA LEU A 71 -3.10 2.50 2.25
C LEU A 71 -2.10 2.98 3.29
N GLU A 72 -2.34 4.19 3.80
CA GLU A 72 -1.52 4.78 4.86
C GLU A 72 -1.67 4.04 6.20
N GLN A 73 -0.66 4.19 7.06
CA GLN A 73 -0.63 3.58 8.38
C GLN A 73 -1.81 4.03 9.27
N THR A 74 -2.18 5.31 9.21
CA THR A 74 -3.23 5.89 10.05
C THR A 74 -4.54 5.97 9.27
N PRO A 75 -5.62 5.28 9.70
CA PRO A 75 -6.93 5.48 9.10
C PRO A 75 -7.43 6.90 9.39
N PRO A 76 -8.23 7.51 8.50
CA PRO A 76 -8.81 8.82 8.72
C PRO A 76 -9.61 8.84 10.02
N GLU A 77 -9.40 9.89 10.82
CA GLU A 77 -10.10 10.08 12.08
C GLU A 77 -11.59 10.38 11.85
N ASN A 78 -12.41 9.89 12.78
CA ASN A 78 -13.84 10.13 12.96
C ASN A 78 -14.63 10.54 11.72
N ASN A 79 -15.15 9.55 11.04
CA ASN A 79 -16.02 9.75 9.90
C ASN A 79 -17.39 9.15 10.22
N ASP A 80 -18.43 9.99 10.24
CA ASP A 80 -19.85 9.57 10.43
C ASP A 80 -20.41 8.93 9.15
N LYS A 81 -19.59 8.76 8.12
CA LYS A 81 -20.00 8.09 6.87
C LYS A 81 -20.23 6.59 7.10
N ASN A 82 -21.18 6.04 6.37
CA ASN A 82 -21.37 4.60 6.33
C ASN A 82 -20.25 3.93 5.49
N LEU A 83 -20.13 2.60 5.66
CA LEU A 83 -19.05 1.86 5.02
C LEU A 83 -19.18 1.79 3.50
N PHE A 84 -20.43 1.78 2.99
CA PHE A 84 -20.68 1.85 1.55
C PHE A 84 -20.07 3.11 0.94
N ASP A 85 -20.33 4.28 1.55
CA ASP A 85 -19.82 5.56 1.07
C ASP A 85 -18.29 5.60 1.05
N ILE A 86 -17.67 5.10 2.13
CA ILE A 86 -16.21 5.08 2.25
C ILE A 86 -15.56 4.18 1.19
N VAL A 87 -16.12 3.01 0.95
CA VAL A 87 -15.62 2.09 -0.09
C VAL A 87 -15.85 2.69 -1.48
N ALA A 88 -17.03 3.29 -1.71
CA ALA A 88 -17.36 3.96 -2.97
C ALA A 88 -16.42 5.14 -3.30
N GLU A 89 -15.93 5.87 -2.28
CA GLU A 89 -14.93 6.93 -2.50
C GLU A 89 -13.67 6.44 -3.22
N GLY A 90 -13.32 5.16 -3.05
CA GLY A 90 -12.23 4.53 -3.79
C GLY A 90 -12.42 4.58 -5.32
N LEU A 91 -13.66 4.69 -5.80
CA LEU A 91 -13.99 4.77 -7.24
C LEU A 91 -14.01 6.21 -7.78
N GLY A 92 -13.67 7.22 -6.96
CA GLY A 92 -13.67 8.61 -7.39
C GLY A 92 -15.05 9.14 -7.77
N GLU A 93 -15.19 9.78 -8.93
CA GLU A 93 -16.42 10.45 -9.36
C GLU A 93 -17.63 9.51 -9.42
N ILE A 94 -17.48 8.34 -10.04
CA ILE A 94 -18.57 7.35 -10.14
C ILE A 94 -19.03 6.87 -8.76
N GLY A 95 -18.10 6.70 -7.81
CA GLY A 95 -18.41 6.37 -6.42
C GLY A 95 -19.28 7.42 -5.76
N GLY A 96 -18.96 8.70 -5.94
CA GLY A 96 -19.76 9.81 -5.43
C GLY A 96 -21.18 9.90 -6.03
N ILE A 97 -21.33 9.53 -7.31
CA ILE A 97 -22.65 9.45 -7.98
C ILE A 97 -23.46 8.29 -7.38
N LEU A 98 -22.86 7.10 -7.20
CA LEU A 98 -23.49 5.93 -6.61
C LEU A 98 -23.93 6.17 -5.16
N THR A 99 -23.09 6.81 -4.34
CA THR A 99 -23.41 7.19 -2.96
C THR A 99 -24.65 8.10 -2.92
N LYS A 100 -24.70 9.15 -3.74
CA LYS A 100 -25.85 10.05 -3.81
C LYS A 100 -27.12 9.33 -4.25
N TYR A 101 -27.02 8.49 -5.27
CA TYR A 101 -28.14 7.66 -5.72
C TYR A 101 -28.69 6.79 -4.57
N GLN A 102 -27.84 6.04 -3.89
CA GLN A 102 -28.22 5.17 -2.76
C GLN A 102 -28.89 5.96 -1.63
N HIS A 103 -28.35 7.13 -1.27
CA HIS A 103 -28.93 7.96 -0.22
C HIS A 103 -30.33 8.47 -0.60
N LEU A 104 -30.52 8.90 -1.86
CA LEU A 104 -31.82 9.38 -2.34
C LEU A 104 -32.87 8.27 -2.40
N ILE A 105 -32.48 7.07 -2.82
CA ILE A 105 -33.38 5.89 -2.76
C ILE A 105 -33.80 5.58 -1.32
N LYS A 106 -32.86 5.57 -0.36
CA LYS A 106 -33.16 5.35 1.07
C LYS A 106 -34.07 6.44 1.68
N GLN A 107 -34.02 7.66 1.14
CA GLN A 107 -34.86 8.78 1.55
C GLN A 107 -36.19 8.85 0.78
N GLU A 108 -36.48 7.86 -0.08
CA GLU A 108 -37.67 7.79 -0.94
C GLU A 108 -37.85 9.00 -1.90
N LYS A 109 -36.73 9.71 -2.20
CA LYS A 109 -36.67 10.85 -3.13
C LYS A 109 -36.47 10.40 -4.58
N LEU A 110 -37.46 9.69 -5.13
CA LEU A 110 -37.35 9.01 -6.42
C LEU A 110 -37.09 9.95 -7.61
N ASP A 111 -37.71 11.15 -7.62
CA ASP A 111 -37.52 12.12 -8.70
C ASP A 111 -36.06 12.64 -8.78
N GLU A 112 -35.45 12.88 -7.61
CA GLU A 112 -34.05 13.30 -7.54
C GLU A 112 -33.12 12.13 -7.88
N ALA A 113 -33.41 10.92 -7.40
CA ALA A 113 -32.66 9.70 -7.70
C ALA A 113 -32.62 9.41 -9.20
N GLY A 114 -33.70 9.68 -9.95
CA GLY A 114 -33.77 9.50 -11.39
C GLY A 114 -32.68 10.26 -12.16
N LYS A 115 -32.26 11.45 -11.68
CA LYS A 115 -31.16 12.23 -12.30
C LYS A 115 -29.81 11.53 -12.13
N TYR A 116 -29.58 10.91 -10.97
CA TYR A 116 -28.34 10.16 -10.72
C TYR A 116 -28.36 8.81 -11.44
N GLN A 117 -29.54 8.17 -11.54
CA GLN A 117 -29.72 6.97 -12.35
C GLN A 117 -29.30 7.19 -13.80
N GLN A 118 -29.77 8.29 -14.44
CA GLN A 118 -29.36 8.63 -15.81
C GLN A 118 -27.84 8.81 -15.95
N LYS A 119 -27.17 9.41 -14.95
CA LYS A 119 -25.71 9.54 -14.96
C LYS A 119 -25.02 8.18 -14.80
N ILE A 120 -25.55 7.30 -13.96
CA ILE A 120 -25.03 5.94 -13.79
C ILE A 120 -25.16 5.15 -15.10
N ASP A 121 -26.30 5.27 -15.79
CA ASP A 121 -26.54 4.64 -17.09
C ASP A 121 -25.56 5.16 -18.16
N GLN A 122 -25.34 6.47 -18.23
CA GLN A 122 -24.41 7.10 -19.19
C GLN A 122 -22.95 6.68 -18.98
N LEU A 123 -22.56 6.39 -17.73
CA LEU A 123 -21.19 6.01 -17.36
C LEU A 123 -21.00 4.50 -17.26
N ASP A 124 -22.02 3.69 -17.64
CA ASP A 124 -22.04 2.24 -17.41
C ASP A 124 -21.71 1.89 -15.93
N GLY A 125 -22.26 2.67 -15.01
CA GLY A 125 -21.86 2.69 -13.61
C GLY A 125 -22.40 1.55 -12.75
N TRP A 126 -23.41 0.80 -13.19
CA TRP A 126 -24.05 -0.25 -12.40
C TRP A 126 -23.09 -1.38 -12.02
N GLN A 127 -22.13 -1.69 -12.88
CA GLN A 127 -21.09 -2.67 -12.58
C GLN A 127 -20.28 -2.31 -11.33
N TYR A 128 -20.09 -1.03 -11.05
CA TYR A 128 -19.36 -0.56 -9.86
C TYR A 128 -20.18 -0.71 -8.59
N LEU A 129 -21.52 -0.61 -8.68
CA LEU A 129 -22.39 -0.92 -7.54
C LEU A 129 -22.21 -2.36 -7.10
N HIS A 130 -22.25 -3.31 -8.05
CA HIS A 130 -22.00 -4.72 -7.75
C HIS A 130 -20.58 -4.96 -7.24
N LYS A 131 -19.58 -4.24 -7.74
CA LYS A 131 -18.21 -4.31 -7.21
C LYS A 131 -18.12 -3.85 -5.75
N ILE A 132 -18.82 -2.76 -5.38
CA ILE A 132 -18.86 -2.28 -3.98
C ILE A 132 -19.51 -3.36 -3.09
N GLU A 133 -20.65 -3.91 -3.49
CA GLU A 133 -21.34 -4.96 -2.74
C GLU A 133 -20.47 -6.22 -2.59
N ALA A 134 -19.81 -6.64 -3.67
CA ALA A 134 -18.93 -7.81 -3.66
C ALA A 134 -17.73 -7.62 -2.73
N ILE A 135 -17.10 -6.43 -2.73
CA ILE A 135 -15.95 -6.19 -1.86
C ILE A 135 -16.38 -6.04 -0.39
N LEU A 136 -17.52 -5.39 -0.11
CA LEU A 136 -18.07 -5.33 1.24
C LEU A 136 -18.33 -6.74 1.78
N ASN A 137 -18.95 -7.61 0.99
CA ASN A 137 -19.19 -9.01 1.35
C ASN A 137 -17.90 -9.78 1.57
N ARG A 138 -16.90 -9.61 0.69
CA ARG A 138 -15.57 -10.26 0.83
C ARG A 138 -14.89 -9.90 2.15
N PHE A 139 -15.03 -8.66 2.61
CA PHE A 139 -14.48 -8.18 3.89
C PHE A 139 -15.43 -8.37 5.08
N THR A 140 -16.60 -9.01 4.87
CA THR A 140 -17.64 -9.20 5.90
C THR A 140 -18.07 -7.87 6.52
N LEU A 141 -18.23 -6.85 5.70
CA LEU A 141 -18.62 -5.49 6.08
C LEU A 141 -20.09 -5.24 5.75
N ASN A 142 -20.84 -4.68 6.71
CA ASN A 142 -22.20 -4.20 6.44
C ASN A 142 -22.11 -2.73 5.99
N GLY A 143 -22.51 -2.45 4.74
CA GLY A 143 -22.44 -1.13 4.13
C GLY A 143 -23.16 -0.02 4.88
N ASP A 144 -24.20 -0.34 5.67
CA ASP A 144 -24.97 0.63 6.44
C ASP A 144 -24.36 0.99 7.80
N THR A 145 -23.33 0.26 8.22
CA THR A 145 -22.62 0.53 9.47
C THR A 145 -21.81 1.82 9.34
N THR A 146 -21.75 2.62 10.40
CA THR A 146 -20.95 3.84 10.47
C THR A 146 -19.51 3.52 10.89
N LEU A 147 -18.50 4.12 10.22
CA LEU A 147 -17.09 3.88 10.52
C LEU A 147 -16.72 4.19 11.97
N ALA A 148 -17.32 5.25 12.55
CA ALA A 148 -17.06 5.67 13.93
C ALA A 148 -17.32 4.58 14.96
N THR A 149 -18.26 3.65 14.69
CA THR A 149 -18.63 2.56 15.59
C THR A 149 -17.68 1.37 15.57
N LEU A 150 -16.74 1.34 14.62
CA LEU A 150 -15.85 0.20 14.42
C LEU A 150 -14.58 0.29 15.25
N SER A 151 -14.07 -0.87 15.67
CA SER A 151 -12.72 -1.00 16.23
C SER A 151 -11.63 -0.71 15.19
N GLY A 152 -10.39 -0.45 15.62
CA GLY A 152 -9.26 -0.14 14.74
C GLY A 152 -9.03 -1.19 13.64
N GLY A 153 -9.12 -2.49 13.98
CA GLY A 153 -8.96 -3.58 13.02
C GLY A 153 -10.07 -3.60 11.96
N TRP A 154 -11.32 -3.34 12.34
CA TRP A 154 -12.42 -3.25 11.39
C TRP A 154 -12.30 -2.01 10.49
N ARG A 155 -11.88 -0.86 11.04
CA ARG A 155 -11.58 0.34 10.23
C ARG A 155 -10.50 0.04 9.19
N ARG A 156 -9.47 -0.72 9.56
CA ARG A 156 -8.40 -1.13 8.64
C ARG A 156 -8.93 -1.98 7.48
N ARG A 157 -9.84 -2.93 7.76
CA ARG A 157 -10.52 -3.73 6.72
C ARG A 157 -11.29 -2.84 5.73
N VAL A 158 -11.98 -1.82 6.21
CA VAL A 158 -12.71 -0.86 5.36
C VAL A 158 -11.76 -0.09 4.45
N MET A 159 -10.64 0.39 4.99
CA MET A 159 -9.62 1.10 4.20
C MET A 159 -8.99 0.20 3.14
N LEU A 160 -8.76 -1.09 3.45
CA LEU A 160 -8.30 -2.07 2.48
C LEU A 160 -9.34 -2.31 1.38
N ALA A 161 -10.62 -2.45 1.72
CA ALA A 161 -11.70 -2.57 0.75
C ALA A 161 -11.74 -1.35 -0.18
N ARG A 162 -11.63 -0.12 0.38
CA ARG A 162 -11.54 1.12 -0.40
C ARG A 162 -10.33 1.16 -1.33
N ALA A 163 -9.17 0.69 -0.87
CA ALA A 163 -7.94 0.68 -1.68
C ALA A 163 -8.01 -0.32 -2.84
N LEU A 164 -8.74 -1.43 -2.65
CA LEU A 164 -8.81 -2.54 -3.60
C LEU A 164 -9.97 -2.44 -4.59
N ILE A 165 -10.98 -1.60 -4.33
CA ILE A 165 -12.19 -1.52 -5.18
C ILE A 165 -11.88 -1.17 -6.65
N GLN A 166 -10.81 -0.41 -6.89
CA GLN A 166 -10.35 -0.06 -8.24
C GLN A 166 -9.50 -1.13 -8.92
N GLU A 167 -9.17 -2.21 -8.21
CA GLU A 167 -8.23 -3.23 -8.70
C GLU A 167 -6.93 -2.57 -9.22
N PRO A 168 -6.22 -1.78 -8.39
CA PRO A 168 -5.09 -0.98 -8.84
C PRO A 168 -3.97 -1.86 -9.41
N ASP A 169 -3.20 -1.33 -10.39
CA ASP A 169 -2.01 -2.02 -10.91
C ASP A 169 -0.90 -2.14 -9.86
N VAL A 170 -0.81 -1.14 -8.97
CA VAL A 170 0.15 -1.08 -7.85
C VAL A 170 -0.58 -0.77 -6.56
N LEU A 171 -0.45 -1.66 -5.60
CA LEU A 171 -1.01 -1.52 -4.24
C LEU A 171 0.12 -1.29 -3.25
N LEU A 172 0.08 -0.16 -2.55
CA LEU A 172 1.02 0.22 -1.51
C LEU A 172 0.36 0.06 -0.15
N LEU A 173 0.94 -0.78 0.73
CA LEU A 173 0.40 -1.07 2.06
C LEU A 173 1.42 -0.73 3.14
N ASP A 174 1.09 0.25 3.98
CA ASP A 174 1.93 0.63 5.13
C ASP A 174 1.34 0.05 6.42
N GLU A 175 2.02 -0.95 6.98
CA GLU A 175 1.64 -1.70 8.19
C GLU A 175 0.19 -2.20 8.16
N PRO A 176 -0.22 -2.99 7.14
CA PRO A 176 -1.62 -3.38 6.96
C PRO A 176 -2.15 -4.30 8.08
N THR A 177 -1.27 -4.98 8.81
CA THR A 177 -1.62 -5.95 9.87
C THR A 177 -1.84 -5.32 11.23
N ASN A 178 -1.50 -4.03 11.41
CA ASN A 178 -1.64 -3.36 12.71
C ASN A 178 -3.09 -3.36 13.19
N HIS A 179 -3.28 -3.71 14.46
CA HIS A 179 -4.59 -3.78 15.15
C HIS A 179 -5.55 -4.84 14.58
N MET A 180 -5.08 -5.77 13.74
CA MET A 180 -5.88 -6.89 13.23
C MET A 180 -5.72 -8.12 14.12
N ASP A 181 -6.79 -8.90 14.25
CA ASP A 181 -6.73 -10.23 14.85
C ASP A 181 -6.09 -11.25 13.90
N ILE A 182 -5.69 -12.39 14.43
CA ILE A 182 -4.99 -13.44 13.65
C ILE A 182 -5.83 -13.90 12.45
N THR A 183 -7.14 -14.04 12.62
CA THR A 183 -8.06 -14.48 11.56
C THR A 183 -8.06 -13.49 10.41
N ALA A 184 -8.13 -12.19 10.73
CA ALA A 184 -8.09 -11.11 9.75
C ALA A 184 -6.75 -11.06 9.00
N ILE A 185 -5.62 -11.30 9.69
CA ILE A 185 -4.29 -11.35 9.08
C ILE A 185 -4.20 -12.52 8.08
N LEU A 186 -4.71 -13.71 8.45
CA LEU A 186 -4.72 -14.87 7.55
C LEU A 186 -5.61 -14.65 6.31
N ASP A 187 -6.75 -13.99 6.47
CA ASP A 187 -7.63 -13.65 5.35
C ASP A 187 -6.97 -12.62 4.43
N LEU A 188 -6.31 -11.59 5.00
CA LEU A 188 -5.54 -10.62 4.25
C LEU A 188 -4.37 -11.26 3.50
N GLU A 189 -3.63 -12.17 4.15
CA GLU A 189 -2.52 -12.89 3.52
C GLU A 189 -3.01 -13.69 2.30
N ARG A 190 -4.11 -14.43 2.44
CA ARG A 190 -4.71 -15.19 1.33
C ARG A 190 -5.09 -14.28 0.18
N MET A 191 -5.76 -13.16 0.48
CA MET A 191 -6.19 -12.19 -0.51
C MET A 191 -5.01 -11.56 -1.26
N LEU A 192 -3.92 -11.20 -0.56
CA LEU A 192 -2.73 -10.61 -1.18
C LEU A 192 -1.92 -11.63 -1.99
N LYS A 193 -1.97 -12.91 -1.65
CA LYS A 193 -1.40 -13.99 -2.49
C LYS A 193 -2.13 -14.10 -3.83
N GLU A 194 -3.46 -13.99 -3.83
CA GLU A 194 -4.30 -14.06 -5.02
C GLU A 194 -4.29 -12.75 -5.84
N TYR A 195 -3.82 -11.65 -5.25
CA TYR A 195 -3.78 -10.37 -5.94
C TYR A 195 -2.79 -10.40 -7.11
N HIS A 196 -3.27 -10.13 -8.32
CA HIS A 196 -2.47 -10.21 -9.55
C HIS A 196 -1.69 -8.93 -9.88
N GLY A 197 -2.00 -7.83 -9.20
CA GLY A 197 -1.26 -6.57 -9.34
C GLY A 197 0.11 -6.62 -8.66
N THR A 198 0.84 -5.53 -8.78
CA THR A 198 2.10 -5.30 -8.07
C THR A 198 1.81 -4.84 -6.65
N LEU A 199 2.53 -5.39 -5.69
CA LEU A 199 2.36 -5.09 -4.28
C LEU A 199 3.67 -4.57 -3.70
N ILE A 200 3.61 -3.47 -2.95
CA ILE A 200 4.71 -3.03 -2.09
C ILE A 200 4.15 -2.90 -0.68
N LEU A 201 4.75 -3.59 0.27
CA LEU A 201 4.28 -3.61 1.64
C LEU A 201 5.38 -3.34 2.65
N ILE A 202 5.03 -2.59 3.69
CA ILE A 202 5.81 -2.46 4.92
C ILE A 202 5.06 -3.25 5.98
N SER A 203 5.73 -4.18 6.68
CA SER A 203 5.17 -4.84 7.85
C SER A 203 6.26 -5.35 8.77
N HIS A 204 5.99 -5.31 10.08
CA HIS A 204 6.82 -5.92 11.11
C HIS A 204 6.51 -7.41 11.33
N ASP A 205 5.40 -7.92 10.78
CA ASP A 205 5.05 -9.34 10.84
C ASP A 205 5.83 -10.13 9.78
N ARG A 206 6.93 -10.77 10.25
CA ARG A 206 7.82 -11.55 9.41
C ARG A 206 7.13 -12.75 8.74
N SER A 207 6.16 -13.37 9.43
CA SER A 207 5.43 -14.52 8.91
C SER A 207 4.52 -14.11 7.77
N PHE A 208 3.80 -13.00 7.94
CA PHE A 208 2.95 -12.39 6.92
C PHE A 208 3.76 -12.00 5.68
N VAL A 209 4.87 -11.27 5.87
CA VAL A 209 5.77 -10.89 4.77
C VAL A 209 6.29 -12.09 4.02
N ALA A 210 6.80 -13.12 4.74
CA ALA A 210 7.40 -14.31 4.15
C ALA A 210 6.42 -15.14 3.32
N GLY A 211 5.13 -15.05 3.62
CA GLY A 211 4.08 -15.75 2.89
C GLY A 211 3.71 -15.13 1.54
N ILE A 212 4.08 -13.85 1.30
CA ILE A 212 3.55 -13.06 0.18
C ILE A 212 4.63 -12.64 -0.80
N VAL A 213 5.81 -12.19 -0.31
CA VAL A 213 6.77 -11.44 -1.12
C VAL A 213 7.75 -12.31 -1.90
N ASN A 214 8.12 -11.85 -3.07
CA ASN A 214 9.13 -12.46 -3.94
C ASN A 214 10.36 -11.56 -4.14
N LYS A 215 10.34 -10.35 -3.60
CA LYS A 215 11.40 -9.34 -3.74
C LYS A 215 11.50 -8.50 -2.47
N VAL A 216 12.69 -8.08 -2.10
CA VAL A 216 12.90 -7.24 -0.92
C VAL A 216 13.66 -5.97 -1.31
N PHE A 217 13.14 -4.84 -0.87
CA PHE A 217 13.77 -3.55 -0.87
C PHE A 217 14.23 -3.23 0.55
N ASP A 218 15.54 -3.16 0.76
CA ASP A 218 16.15 -2.87 2.05
C ASP A 218 16.67 -1.43 2.04
N LEU A 219 15.97 -0.56 2.78
CA LEU A 219 16.29 0.87 2.92
C LEU A 219 17.09 1.07 4.20
N ASP A 220 18.36 1.41 4.05
CA ASP A 220 19.27 1.68 5.16
C ASP A 220 20.05 2.96 4.89
N ARG A 221 19.93 3.95 5.79
CA ARG A 221 20.64 5.25 5.73
C ARG A 221 20.53 5.95 4.36
N GLY A 222 19.34 5.95 3.78
CA GLY A 222 19.06 6.57 2.50
C GLY A 222 19.43 5.75 1.27
N ASN A 223 20.09 4.60 1.43
CA ASN A 223 20.45 3.71 0.32
C ASN A 223 19.43 2.57 0.18
N LEU A 224 19.08 2.23 -1.04
CA LEU A 224 18.17 1.15 -1.35
C LEU A 224 18.92 -0.05 -1.93
N SER A 225 18.93 -1.16 -1.20
CA SER A 225 19.43 -2.44 -1.69
C SER A 225 18.28 -3.32 -2.17
N VAL A 226 18.43 -3.88 -3.36
CA VAL A 226 17.39 -4.72 -3.99
C VAL A 226 17.81 -6.18 -3.95
N PHE A 227 16.93 -7.03 -3.41
CA PHE A 227 17.11 -8.49 -3.35
C PHE A 227 15.99 -9.16 -4.15
N GLU A 228 16.33 -9.76 -5.28
CA GLU A 228 15.42 -10.54 -6.13
C GLU A 228 15.21 -11.93 -5.54
N CYS A 229 14.65 -11.98 -4.32
CA CYS A 229 14.37 -13.23 -3.60
C CYS A 229 13.26 -13.03 -2.55
N GLY A 230 12.69 -14.14 -2.08
CA GLY A 230 11.72 -14.11 -0.99
C GLY A 230 12.36 -13.73 0.35
N TYR A 231 11.50 -13.35 1.31
CA TYR A 231 11.94 -12.83 2.61
C TYR A 231 12.88 -13.79 3.39
N LYS A 232 12.63 -15.10 3.33
CA LYS A 232 13.46 -16.09 4.03
C LYS A 232 14.90 -16.12 3.51
N ASP A 233 15.07 -16.02 2.19
CA ASP A 233 16.40 -16.03 1.56
C ASP A 233 17.10 -14.68 1.76
N TYR A 234 16.34 -13.58 1.78
CA TYR A 234 16.87 -12.27 2.15
C TYR A 234 17.49 -12.28 3.54
N VAL A 235 16.79 -12.82 4.56
CA VAL A 235 17.32 -12.88 5.93
C VAL A 235 18.67 -13.61 5.96
N LYS A 236 18.78 -14.78 5.31
CA LYS A 236 20.05 -15.52 5.25
C LYS A 236 21.18 -14.72 4.60
N ARG A 237 20.90 -14.08 3.44
CA ARG A 237 21.90 -13.27 2.73
C ARG A 237 22.33 -12.06 3.55
N LYS A 238 21.40 -11.44 4.28
CA LYS A 238 21.71 -10.28 5.12
C LYS A 238 22.58 -10.67 6.31
N ASP A 239 22.28 -11.82 6.95
CA ASP A 239 23.12 -12.35 8.04
C ASP A 239 24.54 -12.70 7.55
N GLU A 240 24.66 -13.30 6.38
CA GLU A 240 25.96 -13.58 5.77
C GLU A 240 26.75 -12.30 5.46
N GLN A 241 26.08 -11.25 4.94
CA GLN A 241 26.72 -9.95 4.67
C GLN A 241 27.20 -9.28 5.96
N LEU A 242 26.36 -9.23 6.99
CA LEU A 242 26.71 -8.65 8.29
C LEU A 242 27.90 -9.36 8.91
N HIS A 243 27.91 -10.70 8.88
CA HIS A 243 29.03 -11.47 9.39
C HIS A 243 30.33 -11.22 8.60
N ALA A 244 30.25 -11.10 7.29
CA ALA A 244 31.41 -10.76 6.46
C ALA A 244 31.95 -9.34 6.76
N GLU A 245 31.06 -8.37 6.97
CA GLU A 245 31.44 -7.00 7.36
C GLU A 245 32.10 -6.97 8.75
N GLU A 246 31.57 -7.69 9.74
CA GLU A 246 32.17 -7.81 11.08
C GLU A 246 33.58 -8.39 11.02
N LEU A 247 33.78 -9.45 10.23
CA LEU A 247 35.10 -10.05 10.03
C LEU A 247 36.08 -9.08 9.32
N ALA A 248 35.61 -8.30 8.34
CA ALA A 248 36.43 -7.32 7.65
C ALA A 248 36.83 -6.19 8.58
N ASN A 249 35.91 -5.66 9.38
CA ASN A 249 36.18 -4.61 10.37
C ASN A 249 37.16 -5.09 11.45
N ALA A 250 36.96 -6.30 11.97
CA ALA A 250 37.88 -6.89 12.96
C ALA A 250 39.32 -7.10 12.42
N ARG A 251 39.46 -7.39 11.11
CA ARG A 251 40.76 -7.46 10.43
C ARG A 251 41.41 -6.07 10.25
N PHE A 252 40.57 -5.07 9.93
CA PHE A 252 41.04 -3.70 9.79
C PHE A 252 41.53 -3.10 11.11
N ASP A 253 40.73 -3.31 12.20
CA ASP A 253 41.11 -2.87 13.55
C ASP A 253 42.41 -3.52 14.05
N LYS A 254 42.61 -4.82 13.75
CA LYS A 254 43.85 -5.50 14.07
C LYS A 254 45.07 -4.94 13.33
N LYS A 255 44.88 -4.52 12.07
CA LYS A 255 45.97 -3.88 11.30
C LYS A 255 46.33 -2.50 11.84
N LEU A 256 45.29 -1.69 12.15
CA LEU A 256 45.49 -0.37 12.77
C LEU A 256 46.18 -0.44 14.16
N ALA A 257 45.94 -1.49 14.92
CA ALA A 257 46.59 -1.70 16.23
C ALA A 257 48.05 -2.21 16.14
N GLN A 258 48.51 -2.61 14.96
CA GLN A 258 49.87 -3.09 14.69
C GLN A 258 50.81 -2.02 14.06
N GLU A 259 50.21 -0.91 13.58
CA GLU A 259 50.93 0.31 13.17
C GLU A 259 51.09 1.26 14.36
#